data_5ac66e6bd4e70bd3f1f59bc8f99eb435
#
_entry.id   5ac66e6bd4e70bd3f1f59bc8f99eb435
#
_cell.length_a   1.000
_cell.length_b   1.000
_cell.length_c   1.000
_cell.angle_alpha   90.00
_cell.angle_beta   90.00
_cell.angle_gamma   90.00
#
_symmetry.space_group_name_H-M   'P 1'
#
loop_
_entity.id
_entity.type
_entity.pdbx_description
1 polymer ?
#
loop_
_entity_poly.entity_id
_entity_poly.type
_entity_poly.pdbx_seq_one_letter_code
_entity_poly.pdbx_strand_id
1 'polypeptide(L)'
;MKIGLALGSGAARGWSHIGVIKALKQTGIDIDIVAGCSIGSLVGAAYACNKLSALEQWVCSFRYWDVLRLMDVSWGRGGLLRGKRVFNHYRDIMPVTDFDHCSRRFGAVATNLSTGRELWFTEGDLHLAVRASCSMPGLMSPVEHNGYWLVDGAVVNPVPVSLTRALGADIVIAVDLQHDAHLMQQDLLSVNVGNINEESDDALPWHKRLKERFSSLTSRRGVSSSGAMEIMTTSIQVLE
;
A
#
# COMPACT_ATOMS: atom_id res chain seq x y z
N MET A 1 -6.17 -19.13 22.49
CA MET A 1 -5.34 -19.07 21.27
C MET A 1 -5.98 -18.08 20.33
N LYS A 2 -5.28 -17.00 19.96
CA LYS A 2 -5.79 -15.93 19.10
C LYS A 2 -5.24 -16.10 17.69
N ILE A 3 -6.13 -16.06 16.71
CA ILE A 3 -5.77 -16.16 15.29
C ILE A 3 -5.71 -14.76 14.71
N GLY A 4 -4.54 -14.42 14.16
CA GLY A 4 -4.32 -13.17 13.46
C GLY A 4 -4.30 -13.35 11.94
N LEU A 5 -4.75 -12.33 11.22
CA LEU A 5 -4.76 -12.26 9.77
C LEU A 5 -3.90 -11.07 9.32
N ALA A 6 -2.79 -11.37 8.63
CA ALA A 6 -1.94 -10.37 7.99
C ALA A 6 -2.33 -10.24 6.52
N LEU A 7 -2.89 -9.09 6.14
CA LEU A 7 -3.33 -8.78 4.78
C LEU A 7 -2.28 -7.92 4.08
N GLY A 8 -1.63 -8.50 3.10
CA GLY A 8 -0.55 -7.85 2.37
C GLY A 8 -1.01 -6.78 1.39
N SER A 9 -0.05 -6.05 0.89
CA SER A 9 -0.21 -5.12 -0.23
C SER A 9 -0.51 -5.86 -1.54
N GLY A 10 -0.96 -5.17 -2.57
CA GLY A 10 -1.27 -5.82 -3.86
C GLY A 10 -2.03 -4.95 -4.85
N ALA A 11 -2.19 -3.65 -4.58
CA ALA A 11 -2.95 -2.73 -5.42
C ALA A 11 -4.33 -3.32 -5.79
N ALA A 12 -4.70 -3.36 -7.08
CA ALA A 12 -5.99 -3.88 -7.53
C ALA A 12 -6.22 -5.36 -7.18
N ARG A 13 -5.15 -6.17 -7.05
CA ARG A 13 -5.26 -7.58 -6.62
C ARG A 13 -5.75 -7.73 -5.19
N GLY A 14 -5.59 -6.68 -4.37
CA GLY A 14 -5.99 -6.67 -2.95
C GLY A 14 -7.47 -6.89 -2.69
N TRP A 15 -8.34 -6.72 -3.68
CA TRP A 15 -9.75 -7.07 -3.54
C TRP A 15 -9.98 -8.57 -3.31
N SER A 16 -9.03 -9.43 -3.69
CA SER A 16 -9.06 -10.87 -3.39
C SER A 16 -9.04 -11.18 -1.89
N HIS A 17 -8.53 -10.27 -1.04
CA HIS A 17 -8.59 -10.40 0.42
C HIS A 17 -10.02 -10.59 0.91
N ILE A 18 -11.03 -9.97 0.25
CA ILE A 18 -12.44 -10.16 0.59
C ILE A 18 -12.83 -11.63 0.43
N GLY A 19 -12.41 -12.26 -0.67
CA GLY A 19 -12.65 -13.68 -0.93
C GLY A 19 -11.97 -14.60 0.11
N VAL A 20 -10.72 -14.30 0.44
CA VAL A 20 -9.95 -15.04 1.46
C VAL A 20 -10.64 -14.97 2.82
N ILE A 21 -11.06 -13.79 3.28
CA ILE A 21 -11.76 -13.61 4.56
C ILE A 21 -13.08 -14.41 4.57
N LYS A 22 -13.83 -14.36 3.47
CA LYS A 22 -15.08 -15.13 3.34
C LYS A 22 -14.83 -16.65 3.38
N ALA A 23 -13.80 -17.14 2.71
CA ALA A 23 -13.42 -18.54 2.73
C ALA A 23 -13.01 -18.99 4.14
N LEU A 24 -12.18 -18.22 4.84
CA LEU A 24 -11.80 -18.51 6.24
C LEU A 24 -13.04 -18.61 7.14
N LYS A 25 -13.97 -17.66 7.02
CA LYS A 25 -15.22 -17.69 7.78
C LYS A 25 -16.08 -18.92 7.44
N GLN A 26 -16.16 -19.32 6.17
CA GLN A 26 -16.91 -20.50 5.74
C GLN A 26 -16.32 -21.80 6.28
N THR A 27 -15.01 -21.86 6.47
CA THR A 27 -14.33 -23.03 7.08
C THR A 27 -14.35 -23.00 8.61
N GLY A 28 -15.05 -22.04 9.23
CA GLY A 28 -15.17 -21.94 10.68
C GLY A 28 -13.94 -21.35 11.39
N ILE A 29 -13.05 -20.68 10.64
CA ILE A 29 -11.91 -19.98 11.22
C ILE A 29 -12.31 -18.55 11.60
N ASP A 30 -12.39 -18.30 12.90
CA ASP A 30 -12.63 -16.95 13.44
C ASP A 30 -11.32 -16.21 13.64
N ILE A 31 -11.26 -14.99 13.12
CA ILE A 31 -10.09 -14.11 13.21
C ILE A 31 -10.31 -13.11 14.36
N ASP A 32 -9.37 -13.06 15.30
CA ASP A 32 -9.38 -12.17 16.45
C ASP A 32 -8.67 -10.84 16.15
N ILE A 33 -7.61 -10.89 15.35
CA ILE A 33 -6.66 -9.80 15.11
C ILE A 33 -6.43 -9.65 13.62
N VAL A 34 -6.41 -8.41 13.15
CA VAL A 34 -6.15 -8.09 11.74
C VAL A 34 -5.05 -7.05 11.65
N ALA A 35 -4.06 -7.30 10.81
CA ALA A 35 -3.12 -6.26 10.39
C ALA A 35 -3.12 -6.13 8.87
N GLY A 36 -3.00 -4.91 8.36
CA GLY A 36 -3.06 -4.65 6.93
C GLY A 36 -2.00 -3.69 6.44
N CYS A 37 -1.59 -3.88 5.19
CA CYS A 37 -0.70 -2.98 4.47
C CYS A 37 -1.34 -2.56 3.14
N SER A 38 -1.35 -1.26 2.85
CA SER A 38 -1.92 -0.69 1.63
C SER A 38 -3.39 -1.12 1.44
N ILE A 39 -3.75 -1.70 0.31
CA ILE A 39 -5.08 -2.26 0.07
C ILE A 39 -5.50 -3.26 1.17
N GLY A 40 -4.53 -4.01 1.74
CA GLY A 40 -4.78 -4.90 2.87
C GLY A 40 -5.23 -4.17 4.12
N SER A 41 -4.77 -2.93 4.35
CA SER A 41 -5.24 -2.09 5.45
C SER A 41 -6.68 -1.62 5.25
N LEU A 42 -7.04 -1.28 4.01
CA LEU A 42 -8.40 -0.85 3.65
C LEU A 42 -9.41 -1.98 3.83
N VAL A 43 -9.09 -3.18 3.31
CA VAL A 43 -9.95 -4.37 3.47
C VAL A 43 -9.97 -4.84 4.93
N GLY A 44 -8.80 -4.82 5.58
CA GLY A 44 -8.64 -5.24 6.98
C GLY A 44 -9.44 -4.37 7.95
N ALA A 45 -9.42 -3.05 7.80
CA ALA A 45 -10.21 -2.12 8.59
C ALA A 45 -11.72 -2.38 8.39
N ALA A 46 -12.16 -2.55 7.14
CA ALA A 46 -13.57 -2.86 6.87
C ALA A 46 -14.00 -4.19 7.51
N TYR A 47 -13.13 -5.20 7.49
CA TYR A 47 -13.41 -6.47 8.16
C TYR A 47 -13.41 -6.32 9.68
N ALA A 48 -12.42 -5.65 10.26
CA ALA A 48 -12.32 -5.44 11.70
C ALA A 48 -13.54 -4.69 12.27
N CYS A 49 -14.12 -3.77 11.49
CA CYS A 49 -15.28 -2.98 11.87
C CYS A 49 -16.62 -3.55 11.36
N ASN A 50 -16.65 -4.83 10.93
CA ASN A 50 -17.86 -5.50 10.42
C ASN A 50 -18.52 -4.81 9.21
N LYS A 51 -17.73 -4.15 8.35
CA LYS A 51 -18.17 -3.44 7.14
C LYS A 51 -17.73 -4.11 5.84
N LEU A 52 -17.20 -5.35 5.91
CA LEU A 52 -16.69 -6.06 4.74
C LEU A 52 -17.74 -6.20 3.62
N SER A 53 -19.01 -6.49 3.97
CA SER A 53 -20.09 -6.62 2.99
C SER A 53 -20.41 -5.30 2.29
N ALA A 54 -20.35 -4.17 3.00
CA ALA A 54 -20.55 -2.86 2.41
C ALA A 54 -19.39 -2.50 1.46
N LEU A 55 -18.15 -2.83 1.86
CA LEU A 55 -16.98 -2.68 1.00
C LEU A 55 -17.10 -3.54 -0.27
N GLU A 56 -17.50 -4.82 -0.13
CA GLU A 56 -17.69 -5.73 -1.28
C GLU A 56 -18.73 -5.18 -2.26
N GLN A 57 -19.89 -4.75 -1.77
CA GLN A 57 -20.94 -4.16 -2.62
C GLN A 57 -20.43 -2.93 -3.36
N TRP A 58 -19.69 -2.07 -2.69
CA TRP A 58 -19.11 -0.89 -3.32
C TRP A 58 -18.12 -1.27 -4.43
N VAL A 59 -17.18 -2.16 -4.15
CA VAL A 59 -16.18 -2.61 -5.15
C VAL A 59 -16.83 -3.30 -6.34
N CYS A 60 -17.82 -4.16 -6.11
CA CYS A 60 -18.56 -4.84 -7.17
C CYS A 60 -19.46 -3.89 -7.99
N SER A 61 -19.78 -2.70 -7.49
CA SER A 61 -20.54 -1.69 -8.21
C SER A 61 -19.73 -0.91 -9.25
N PHE A 62 -18.39 -0.99 -9.19
CA PHE A 62 -17.54 -0.21 -10.10
C PHE A 62 -17.71 -0.61 -11.56
N ARG A 63 -17.99 0.40 -12.37
CA ARG A 63 -17.86 0.33 -13.83
C ARG A 63 -16.56 1.01 -14.25
N TYR A 64 -16.08 0.70 -15.44
CA TYR A 64 -14.85 1.28 -15.99
C TYR A 64 -14.77 2.81 -15.83
N TRP A 65 -15.86 3.52 -16.09
CA TRP A 65 -15.94 4.97 -15.97
C TRP A 65 -15.90 5.48 -14.53
N ASP A 66 -16.34 4.68 -13.57
CA ASP A 66 -16.30 5.05 -12.14
C ASP A 66 -14.86 5.01 -11.63
N VAL A 67 -14.07 4.05 -12.07
CA VAL A 67 -12.64 3.97 -11.75
C VAL A 67 -11.92 5.22 -12.26
N LEU A 68 -12.18 5.64 -13.52
CA LEU A 68 -11.59 6.86 -14.07
C LEU A 68 -12.02 8.12 -13.32
N ARG A 69 -13.28 8.20 -12.86
CA ARG A 69 -13.80 9.34 -12.09
C ARG A 69 -13.21 9.41 -10.67
N LEU A 70 -12.84 8.28 -10.10
CA LEU A 70 -12.19 8.21 -8.79
C LEU A 70 -10.73 8.67 -8.83
N MET A 71 -10.11 8.68 -10.03
CA MET A 71 -8.76 9.19 -10.23
C MET A 71 -8.76 10.72 -10.23
N ASP A 72 -8.60 11.33 -9.06
CA ASP A 72 -8.44 12.78 -8.93
C ASP A 72 -6.99 13.19 -9.19
N VAL A 73 -6.71 13.60 -10.43
CA VAL A 73 -5.38 14.02 -10.86
C VAL A 73 -4.95 15.29 -10.14
N SER A 74 -3.77 15.27 -9.53
CA SER A 74 -3.15 16.42 -8.86
C SER A 74 -1.86 16.82 -9.56
N TRP A 75 -1.79 18.05 -10.06
CA TRP A 75 -0.55 18.64 -10.57
C TRP A 75 0.16 19.39 -9.42
N GLY A 76 1.14 18.74 -8.79
CA GLY A 76 1.97 19.32 -7.73
C GLY A 76 1.83 18.62 -6.36
N ARG A 77 2.87 18.69 -5.53
CA ARG A 77 2.97 18.11 -4.18
C ARG A 77 3.04 16.59 -4.10
N GLY A 78 3.91 15.96 -4.90
CA GLY A 78 4.41 14.62 -4.58
C GLY A 78 3.53 13.42 -4.97
N GLY A 79 2.44 13.60 -5.72
CA GLY A 79 1.62 12.50 -6.22
C GLY A 79 0.76 12.90 -7.41
N LEU A 80 0.50 11.96 -8.33
CA LEU A 80 -0.38 12.15 -9.48
C LEU A 80 -1.85 12.21 -9.07
N LEU A 81 -2.22 11.51 -7.99
CA LEU A 81 -3.58 11.42 -7.47
C LEU A 81 -3.64 11.90 -6.02
N ARG A 82 -4.63 12.69 -5.68
CA ARG A 82 -4.91 13.05 -4.28
C ARG A 82 -5.60 11.93 -3.52
N GLY A 83 -6.31 11.06 -4.21
CA GLY A 83 -7.11 9.99 -3.64
C GLY A 83 -8.29 10.46 -2.80
N LYS A 84 -8.60 11.77 -2.78
CA LYS A 84 -9.67 12.32 -1.94
C LYS A 84 -11.02 11.69 -2.23
N ARG A 85 -11.35 11.47 -3.51
CA ARG A 85 -12.65 10.91 -3.91
C ARG A 85 -12.82 9.48 -3.43
N VAL A 86 -11.77 8.66 -3.60
CA VAL A 86 -11.75 7.26 -3.14
C VAL A 86 -11.93 7.19 -1.63
N PHE A 87 -11.12 7.96 -0.88
CA PHE A 87 -11.17 7.92 0.58
C PHE A 87 -12.40 8.60 1.17
N ASN A 88 -12.98 9.61 0.52
CA ASN A 88 -14.28 10.16 0.94
C ASN A 88 -15.38 9.11 0.78
N HIS A 89 -15.44 8.42 -0.35
CA HIS A 89 -16.42 7.37 -0.56
C HIS A 89 -16.19 6.17 0.37
N TYR A 90 -14.93 5.83 0.65
CA TYR A 90 -14.60 4.84 1.67
C TYR A 90 -15.12 5.25 3.05
N ARG A 91 -15.04 6.53 3.42
CA ARG A 91 -15.62 7.05 4.67
C ARG A 91 -17.13 6.90 4.73
N ASP A 92 -17.82 7.09 3.62
CA ASP A 92 -19.29 6.96 3.56
C ASP A 92 -19.74 5.52 3.86
N ILE A 93 -19.00 4.51 3.36
CA ILE A 93 -19.30 3.10 3.63
C ILE A 93 -18.70 2.60 4.95
N MET A 94 -17.76 3.34 5.51
CA MET A 94 -17.00 3.02 6.70
C MET A 94 -17.14 4.14 7.74
N PRO A 95 -18.29 4.27 8.42
CA PRO A 95 -18.57 5.36 9.35
C PRO A 95 -17.77 5.25 10.66
N VAL A 96 -17.07 4.14 10.90
CA VAL A 96 -16.19 3.96 12.07
C VAL A 96 -14.92 4.78 11.85
N THR A 97 -14.64 5.69 12.78
CA THR A 97 -13.54 6.67 12.66
C THR A 97 -12.34 6.36 13.53
N ASP A 98 -12.49 5.47 14.51
CA ASP A 98 -11.48 5.18 15.52
C ASP A 98 -11.26 3.67 15.68
N PHE A 99 -10.02 3.28 16.00
CA PHE A 99 -9.65 1.88 16.24
C PHE A 99 -10.43 1.23 17.39
N ASP A 100 -10.74 2.00 18.43
CA ASP A 100 -11.46 1.50 19.62
C ASP A 100 -12.90 1.05 19.30
N HIS A 101 -13.47 1.53 18.21
CA HIS A 101 -14.79 1.14 17.74
C HIS A 101 -14.79 -0.07 16.82
N CYS A 102 -13.63 -0.64 16.52
CA CYS A 102 -13.54 -1.88 15.76
C CYS A 102 -13.88 -3.10 16.62
N SER A 103 -14.62 -4.04 16.06
CA SER A 103 -15.02 -5.27 16.75
C SER A 103 -13.87 -6.26 16.92
N ARG A 104 -12.80 -6.11 16.11
CA ARG A 104 -11.57 -6.89 16.17
C ARG A 104 -10.40 -5.95 16.34
N ARG A 105 -9.34 -6.44 17.01
CA ARG A 105 -8.11 -5.68 17.12
C ARG A 105 -7.51 -5.47 15.72
N PHE A 106 -7.25 -4.23 15.36
CA PHE A 106 -6.76 -3.87 14.05
C PHE A 106 -5.46 -3.08 14.13
N GLY A 107 -4.61 -3.22 13.10
CA GLY A 107 -3.42 -2.39 12.91
C GLY A 107 -3.14 -2.17 11.42
N ALA A 108 -2.57 -1.00 11.10
CA ALA A 108 -2.12 -0.66 9.76
C ALA A 108 -0.66 -0.23 9.76
N VAL A 109 0.07 -0.59 8.69
CA VAL A 109 1.47 -0.21 8.51
C VAL A 109 1.57 0.94 7.52
N ALA A 110 2.37 1.95 7.86
CA ALA A 110 2.86 2.98 6.94
C ALA A 110 4.38 3.09 7.05
N THR A 111 5.00 3.78 6.12
CA THR A 111 6.44 4.05 6.10
C THR A 111 6.70 5.52 6.40
N ASN A 112 7.58 5.81 7.35
CA ASN A 112 8.09 7.15 7.58
C ASN A 112 9.12 7.49 6.50
N LEU A 113 8.79 8.44 5.63
CA LEU A 113 9.62 8.82 4.49
C LEU A 113 10.99 9.35 4.87
N SER A 114 11.10 10.03 6.01
CA SER A 114 12.37 10.63 6.46
C SER A 114 13.35 9.63 7.05
N THR A 115 12.84 8.56 7.68
CA THR A 115 13.67 7.57 8.40
C THR A 115 13.75 6.23 7.72
N GLY A 116 12.88 5.96 6.73
CA GLY A 116 12.75 4.65 6.11
C GLY A 116 12.23 3.55 7.04
N ARG A 117 11.69 3.91 8.20
CA ARG A 117 11.18 2.94 9.17
C ARG A 117 9.69 2.75 9.05
N GLU A 118 9.22 1.54 9.37
CA GLU A 118 7.79 1.30 9.50
C GLU A 118 7.19 2.04 10.70
N LEU A 119 5.95 2.46 10.54
CA LEU A 119 5.12 3.04 11.59
C LEU A 119 3.83 2.25 11.68
N TRP A 120 3.50 1.83 12.88
CA TRP A 120 2.30 1.04 13.18
C TRP A 120 1.22 1.92 13.76
N PHE A 121 0.07 1.93 13.10
CA PHE A 121 -1.14 2.51 13.61
C PHE A 121 -1.99 1.44 14.28
N THR A 122 -2.24 1.58 15.56
CA THR A 122 -3.04 0.66 16.38
C THR A 122 -4.10 1.36 17.20
N GLU A 123 -4.14 2.69 17.13
CA GLU A 123 -5.04 3.58 17.88
C GLU A 123 -5.26 4.89 17.11
N GLY A 124 -6.26 5.68 17.51
CA GLY A 124 -6.59 7.00 16.98
C GLY A 124 -7.38 6.94 15.66
N ASP A 125 -7.16 7.89 14.75
CA ASP A 125 -7.93 8.04 13.51
C ASP A 125 -7.67 6.89 12.52
N LEU A 126 -8.67 6.01 12.40
CA LEU A 126 -8.65 4.86 11.52
C LEU A 126 -8.52 5.23 10.03
N HIS A 127 -9.20 6.31 9.61
CA HIS A 127 -9.15 6.74 8.21
C HIS A 127 -7.80 7.34 7.82
N LEU A 128 -7.18 8.08 8.76
CA LEU A 128 -5.83 8.59 8.58
C LEU A 128 -4.84 7.42 8.44
N ALA A 129 -4.93 6.42 9.30
CA ALA A 129 -4.09 5.24 9.27
C ALA A 129 -4.19 4.49 7.94
N VAL A 130 -5.40 4.17 7.49
CA VAL A 130 -5.66 3.51 6.20
C VAL A 130 -5.18 4.39 5.05
N ARG A 131 -5.41 5.71 5.11
CA ARG A 131 -4.95 6.64 4.08
C ARG A 131 -3.42 6.70 3.99
N ALA A 132 -2.72 6.74 5.12
CA ALA A 132 -1.27 6.71 5.17
C ALA A 132 -0.71 5.40 4.61
N SER A 133 -1.28 4.27 5.05
CA SER A 133 -0.91 2.94 4.57
C SER A 133 -1.08 2.75 3.06
N CYS A 134 -2.02 3.47 2.42
CA CYS A 134 -2.29 3.43 0.98
C CYS A 134 -1.60 4.55 0.19
N SER A 135 -0.70 5.33 0.78
CA SER A 135 -0.04 6.46 0.12
C SER A 135 1.13 6.02 -0.76
N MET A 136 0.84 5.30 -1.83
CA MET A 136 1.84 4.77 -2.77
C MET A 136 2.69 5.89 -3.37
N PRO A 137 4.04 5.85 -3.21
CA PRO A 137 4.95 6.84 -3.76
C PRO A 137 4.78 7.01 -5.27
N GLY A 138 4.78 8.28 -5.73
CA GLY A 138 4.58 8.62 -7.14
C GLY A 138 3.13 8.56 -7.62
N LEU A 139 2.26 7.79 -6.97
CA LEU A 139 0.83 7.70 -7.32
C LEU A 139 -0.03 8.55 -6.39
N MET A 140 0.14 8.42 -5.09
CA MET A 140 -0.66 9.10 -4.06
C MET A 140 0.19 10.10 -3.28
N SER A 141 -0.43 11.23 -2.90
CA SER A 141 0.27 12.20 -2.04
C SER A 141 0.54 11.61 -0.66
N PRO A 142 1.74 11.84 -0.09
CA PRO A 142 2.05 11.47 1.29
C PRO A 142 1.07 12.08 2.29
N VAL A 143 0.99 11.47 3.45
CA VAL A 143 0.18 11.95 4.58
C VAL A 143 1.09 12.53 5.64
N GLU A 144 0.82 13.76 6.07
CA GLU A 144 1.50 14.34 7.23
C GLU A 144 0.85 13.83 8.51
N HIS A 145 1.67 13.37 9.45
CA HIS A 145 1.24 12.94 10.77
C HIS A 145 2.34 13.21 11.79
N ASN A 146 2.03 14.00 12.82
CA ASN A 146 2.95 14.36 13.91
C ASN A 146 4.32 14.90 13.42
N GLY A 147 4.32 15.70 12.35
CA GLY A 147 5.53 16.30 11.77
C GLY A 147 6.33 15.36 10.86
N TYR A 148 5.82 14.16 10.58
CA TYR A 148 6.42 13.21 9.66
C TYR A 148 5.58 13.05 8.40
N TRP A 149 6.26 12.85 7.26
CA TRP A 149 5.61 12.46 6.02
C TRP A 149 5.57 10.94 5.93
N LEU A 150 4.36 10.40 5.73
CA LEU A 150 4.11 8.97 5.65
C LEU A 150 3.73 8.58 4.24
N VAL A 151 4.26 7.45 3.80
CA VAL A 151 3.94 6.80 2.54
C VAL A 151 3.48 5.36 2.77
N ASP A 152 3.13 4.66 1.71
CA ASP A 152 2.62 3.28 1.74
C ASP A 152 3.53 2.35 2.55
N GLY A 153 2.91 1.51 3.37
CA GLY A 153 3.62 0.54 4.19
C GLY A 153 4.36 -0.53 3.40
N ALA A 154 3.95 -0.76 2.15
CA ALA A 154 4.57 -1.75 1.26
C ALA A 154 6.04 -1.44 0.94
N VAL A 155 6.50 -0.19 1.15
CA VAL A 155 7.90 0.18 0.99
C VAL A 155 8.81 -0.59 1.97
N VAL A 156 8.34 -0.91 3.18
CA VAL A 156 9.17 -1.56 4.21
C VAL A 156 8.58 -2.87 4.75
N ASN A 157 7.26 -3.01 4.77
CA ASN A 157 6.59 -4.20 5.32
C ASN A 157 5.33 -4.54 4.52
N PRO A 158 5.47 -5.15 3.34
CA PRO A 158 4.35 -5.42 2.44
C PRO A 158 3.35 -6.44 3.00
N VAL A 159 3.76 -7.35 3.89
CA VAL A 159 2.89 -8.34 4.55
C VAL A 159 3.12 -8.27 6.06
N PRO A 160 2.24 -7.59 6.83
CA PRO A 160 2.53 -7.15 8.20
C PRO A 160 2.38 -8.26 9.26
N VAL A 161 3.13 -9.35 9.10
CA VAL A 161 3.14 -10.48 10.06
C VAL A 161 3.68 -10.02 11.42
N SER A 162 4.72 -9.18 11.43
CA SER A 162 5.33 -8.62 12.65
C SER A 162 4.30 -7.83 13.47
N LEU A 163 3.53 -6.94 12.82
CA LEU A 163 2.47 -6.19 13.48
C LEU A 163 1.37 -7.10 14.00
N THR A 164 0.96 -8.11 13.22
CA THR A 164 -0.07 -9.07 13.64
C THR A 164 0.35 -9.80 14.92
N ARG A 165 1.63 -10.21 15.01
CA ARG A 165 2.22 -10.80 16.21
C ARG A 165 2.25 -9.83 17.39
N ALA A 166 2.68 -8.59 17.16
CA ALA A 166 2.74 -7.56 18.19
C ALA A 166 1.35 -7.22 18.75
N LEU A 167 0.30 -7.34 17.94
CA LEU A 167 -1.08 -7.21 18.39
C LEU A 167 -1.56 -8.38 19.23
N GLY A 168 -0.76 -9.44 19.40
CA GLY A 168 -1.01 -10.56 20.30
C GLY A 168 -1.58 -11.81 19.62
N ALA A 169 -1.34 -12.02 18.34
CA ALA A 169 -1.72 -13.25 17.65
C ALA A 169 -0.79 -14.42 17.99
N ASP A 170 -1.37 -15.54 18.40
CA ASP A 170 -0.65 -16.81 18.64
C ASP A 170 -0.34 -17.51 17.32
N ILE A 171 -1.29 -17.46 16.38
CA ILE A 171 -1.17 -18.00 15.00
C ILE A 171 -1.42 -16.85 14.04
N VAL A 172 -0.61 -16.75 12.98
CA VAL A 172 -0.80 -15.76 11.92
C VAL A 172 -1.03 -16.45 10.58
N ILE A 173 -2.15 -16.13 9.97
CA ILE A 173 -2.44 -16.43 8.56
C ILE A 173 -1.99 -15.21 7.76
N ALA A 174 -0.98 -15.38 6.92
CA ALA A 174 -0.47 -14.32 6.06
C ALA A 174 -1.00 -14.48 4.63
N VAL A 175 -1.51 -13.39 4.06
CA VAL A 175 -1.99 -13.35 2.67
C VAL A 175 -1.06 -12.45 1.87
N ASP A 176 -0.17 -13.07 1.11
CA ASP A 176 0.75 -12.40 0.20
C ASP A 176 0.22 -12.48 -1.23
N LEU A 177 0.02 -11.32 -1.87
CA LEU A 177 -0.47 -11.22 -3.23
C LEU A 177 0.64 -10.88 -4.25
N GLN A 178 1.88 -10.80 -3.79
CA GLN A 178 3.02 -10.41 -4.62
C GLN A 178 4.07 -11.51 -4.77
N HIS A 179 3.93 -12.62 -4.08
CA HIS A 179 4.91 -13.71 -4.03
C HIS A 179 5.35 -14.18 -5.44
N ASP A 180 4.40 -14.43 -6.32
CA ASP A 180 4.71 -14.88 -7.69
C ASP A 180 5.48 -13.82 -8.51
N ALA A 181 5.22 -12.52 -8.26
CA ALA A 181 5.92 -11.44 -8.95
C ALA A 181 7.39 -11.38 -8.53
N HIS A 182 7.71 -11.64 -7.26
CA HIS A 182 9.10 -11.73 -6.79
C HIS A 182 9.82 -12.95 -7.36
N LEU A 183 9.16 -14.10 -7.45
CA LEU A 183 9.73 -15.31 -8.07
C LEU A 183 10.03 -15.08 -9.55
N MET A 184 9.08 -14.51 -10.31
CA MET A 184 9.31 -14.18 -11.73
C MET A 184 10.43 -13.16 -11.92
N GLN A 185 10.59 -12.20 -11.02
CA GLN A 185 11.67 -11.22 -11.09
C GLN A 185 13.04 -11.87 -10.81
N GLN A 186 13.13 -12.79 -9.87
CA GLN A 186 14.35 -13.55 -9.59
C GLN A 186 14.73 -14.44 -10.77
N ASP A 187 13.76 -15.10 -11.40
CA ASP A 187 14.00 -15.93 -12.58
C ASP A 187 14.49 -15.09 -13.77
N LEU A 188 13.93 -13.90 -13.98
CA LEU A 188 14.39 -12.98 -15.03
C LEU A 188 15.81 -12.45 -14.77
N LEU A 189 16.17 -12.19 -13.52
CA LEU A 189 17.53 -11.78 -13.15
C LEU A 189 18.51 -12.94 -13.31
N SER A 190 18.13 -14.17 -12.97
CA SER A 190 18.97 -15.36 -13.12
C SER A 190 19.26 -15.71 -14.60
N VAL A 191 18.32 -15.44 -15.50
CA VAL A 191 18.50 -15.64 -16.95
C VAL A 191 19.42 -14.60 -17.57
N ASN A 192 19.47 -13.36 -17.05
CA ASN A 192 20.30 -12.29 -17.60
C ASN A 192 21.76 -12.28 -17.14
N VAL A 193 22.12 -13.01 -16.09
CA VAL A 193 23.51 -13.05 -15.58
C VAL A 193 24.39 -14.06 -16.34
N GLY A 194 23.80 -14.91 -17.19
CA GLY A 194 24.50 -16.02 -17.87
C GLY A 194 25.23 -15.67 -19.19
N ASN A 195 24.99 -14.49 -19.80
CA ASN A 195 25.57 -14.17 -21.13
C ASN A 195 25.82 -12.68 -21.34
N ILE A 196 26.60 -12.04 -20.46
CA ILE A 196 27.20 -10.76 -20.81
C ILE A 196 28.68 -10.99 -20.95
N ASN A 197 29.09 -11.37 -22.17
CA ASN A 197 30.43 -11.11 -22.63
C ASN A 197 30.61 -9.60 -22.64
N GLU A 198 31.64 -9.16 -21.93
CA GLU A 198 32.15 -7.80 -21.94
C GLU A 198 32.47 -7.41 -23.37
N GLU A 199 31.68 -6.51 -23.98
CA GLU A 199 32.08 -5.58 -25.03
C GLU A 199 30.86 -4.72 -25.41
N SER A 200 30.71 -3.62 -24.66
CA SER A 200 30.35 -2.29 -25.18
C SER A 200 30.11 -1.31 -24.02
N ASP A 201 31.06 -0.45 -23.86
CA ASP A 201 31.09 0.78 -23.10
C ASP A 201 29.97 1.73 -23.60
N ASP A 202 28.75 1.65 -23.07
CA ASP A 202 27.71 2.71 -23.18
C ASP A 202 26.36 2.37 -22.56
N ALA A 203 26.28 1.45 -21.63
CA ALA A 203 25.01 1.14 -20.96
C ALA A 203 24.92 1.78 -19.58
N LEU A 204 24.52 3.06 -19.53
CA LEU A 204 24.06 3.69 -18.29
C LEU A 204 22.97 2.84 -17.63
N PRO A 205 23.08 2.57 -16.32
CA PRO A 205 22.05 1.85 -15.56
C PRO A 205 20.66 2.43 -15.80
N TRP A 206 19.65 1.58 -15.89
CA TRP A 206 18.26 1.97 -16.24
C TRP A 206 17.72 3.14 -15.39
N HIS A 207 18.10 3.23 -14.12
CA HIS A 207 17.75 4.33 -13.23
C HIS A 207 18.37 5.67 -13.64
N LYS A 208 19.57 5.67 -14.24
CA LYS A 208 20.19 6.88 -14.81
C LYS A 208 19.47 7.30 -16.10
N ARG A 209 19.09 6.35 -16.96
CA ARG A 209 18.28 6.60 -18.17
C ARG A 209 16.90 7.17 -17.84
N LEU A 210 16.26 6.67 -16.77
CA LEU A 210 14.99 7.24 -16.29
C LEU A 210 15.21 8.69 -15.81
N LYS A 211 16.26 8.93 -15.03
CA LYS A 211 16.60 10.26 -14.50
C LYS A 211 16.86 11.28 -15.63
N GLU A 212 17.56 10.91 -16.67
CA GLU A 212 17.84 11.75 -17.83
C GLU A 212 16.58 12.01 -18.68
N ARG A 213 15.76 11.00 -18.94
CA ARG A 213 14.47 11.18 -19.65
C ARG A 213 13.50 12.07 -18.87
N PHE A 214 13.45 11.96 -17.55
CA PHE A 214 12.60 12.81 -16.72
C PHE A 214 13.16 14.23 -16.57
N SER A 215 14.49 14.41 -16.47
CA SER A 215 15.10 15.74 -16.42
C SER A 215 14.88 16.53 -17.72
N SER A 216 14.88 15.87 -18.87
CA SER A 216 14.59 16.50 -20.16
C SER A 216 13.11 16.92 -20.33
N LEU A 217 12.19 16.24 -19.63
CA LEU A 217 10.78 16.60 -19.60
C LEU A 217 10.47 17.76 -18.64
N THR A 218 11.26 17.91 -17.57
CA THR A 218 11.06 18.97 -16.56
C THR A 218 11.74 20.28 -16.93
N SER A 219 12.81 20.26 -17.73
CA SER A 219 13.51 21.46 -18.18
C SER A 219 12.71 22.35 -19.17
N ARG A 220 11.63 21.84 -19.73
CA ARG A 220 10.78 22.58 -20.68
C ARG A 220 9.60 23.38 -20.07
N ARG A 221 9.33 23.23 -18.76
CA ARG A 221 8.31 24.04 -18.06
C ARG A 221 8.79 24.30 -16.64
N GLY A 222 9.05 25.56 -16.32
CA GLY A 222 9.50 26.04 -15.01
C GLY A 222 8.46 25.84 -13.89
N VAL A 223 8.17 24.60 -13.57
CA VAL A 223 7.35 24.20 -12.43
C VAL A 223 8.26 23.37 -11.53
N SER A 224 8.43 23.81 -10.28
CA SER A 224 9.17 23.07 -9.27
C SER A 224 8.48 21.72 -9.03
N SER A 225 8.89 20.70 -9.76
CA SER A 225 8.37 19.34 -9.69
C SER A 225 9.12 18.47 -8.67
N SER A 226 9.79 19.09 -7.70
CA SER A 226 10.66 18.44 -6.74
C SER A 226 9.96 17.35 -5.90
N GLY A 227 8.67 17.51 -5.60
CA GLY A 227 8.02 16.64 -4.63
C GLY A 227 7.86 15.16 -5.01
N ALA A 228 7.26 14.85 -6.18
CA ALA A 228 6.94 13.43 -6.52
C ALA A 228 8.19 12.62 -6.81
N MET A 229 9.17 13.23 -7.48
CA MET A 229 10.40 12.57 -7.86
C MET A 229 11.33 12.35 -6.67
N GLU A 230 11.37 13.31 -5.74
CA GLU A 230 12.12 13.20 -4.49
C GLU A 230 11.55 12.10 -3.60
N ILE A 231 10.22 11.99 -3.49
CA ILE A 231 9.54 10.92 -2.76
C ILE A 231 9.81 9.56 -3.39
N MET A 232 9.75 9.42 -4.71
CA MET A 232 10.07 8.18 -5.40
C MET A 232 11.54 7.79 -5.17
N THR A 233 12.47 8.73 -5.30
CA THR A 233 13.90 8.47 -5.09
C THR A 233 14.18 8.06 -3.66
N THR A 234 13.61 8.77 -2.67
CA THR A 234 13.76 8.42 -1.25
C THR A 234 13.15 7.06 -0.94
N SER A 235 12.00 6.75 -1.53
CA SER A 235 11.36 5.44 -1.34
C SER A 235 12.18 4.29 -1.93
N ILE A 236 12.87 4.51 -3.06
CA ILE A 236 13.79 3.53 -3.65
C ILE A 236 15.02 3.33 -2.76
N GLN A 237 15.57 4.41 -2.19
CA GLN A 237 16.70 4.31 -1.24
C GLN A 237 16.37 3.56 0.05
N VAL A 238 15.10 3.55 0.46
CA VAL A 238 14.64 2.77 1.63
C VAL A 238 14.55 1.27 1.33
N LEU A 239 14.41 0.90 0.03
CA LEU A 239 14.33 -0.49 -0.42
C LEU A 239 15.70 -1.16 -0.63
N GLU A 240 16.81 -0.38 -0.68
CA GLU A 240 18.19 -0.85 -0.74
C GLU A 240 18.76 -1.09 0.66
#